data_2faf0e5e2e1a4033590ecdba6296ea5e
#
_entry.id   2faf0e5e2e1a4033590ecdba6296ea5e
#
_cell.length_a   1.000
_cell.length_b   1.000
_cell.length_c   1.000
_cell.angle_alpha   90.00
_cell.angle_beta   90.00
_cell.angle_gamma   90.00
#
_symmetry.space_group_name_H-M   'P 1'
#
loop_
_entity.id
_entity.type
_entity.pdbx_description
1 polymer ?
#
loop_
_entity_poly.entity_id
_entity_poly.type
_entity_poly.pdbx_seq_one_letter_code
_entity_poly.pdbx_strand_id
1 'polypeptide(L)'
;MSKSASRARLAEIIRKRSFGRGEITLASGRKSDFYFNLKPTMLDPEGAALLAELTYEALKDDNLDFVGGLEMGAVPLAGAIAQLSWIKGQDRKSVV
;
A
#
# COMPACT_ATOMS: atom_id res chain seq x y z
N MET A 1 12.90 1.19 13.07
CA MET A 1 13.45 0.64 11.80
C MET A 1 13.78 1.77 10.85
N SER A 2 14.91 1.71 10.20
CA SER A 2 15.29 2.75 9.23
C SER A 2 14.40 2.66 7.98
N LYS A 3 14.35 3.75 7.21
CA LYS A 3 13.58 3.80 5.96
C LYS A 3 14.05 2.73 4.97
N SER A 4 15.36 2.53 4.84
CA SER A 4 15.92 1.48 3.97
C SER A 4 15.54 0.08 4.42
N ALA A 5 15.61 -0.18 5.72
CA ALA A 5 15.21 -1.48 6.28
C ALA A 5 13.71 -1.71 6.11
N SER A 6 12.88 -0.68 6.28
CA SER A 6 11.44 -0.77 6.07
C SER A 6 11.11 -1.09 4.62
N ARG A 7 11.79 -0.44 3.67
CA ARG A 7 11.58 -0.72 2.24
C ARG A 7 11.98 -2.13 1.88
N ALA A 8 13.11 -2.61 2.39
CA ALA A 8 13.58 -3.96 2.12
C ALA A 8 12.61 -5.00 2.68
N ARG A 9 12.13 -4.77 3.91
CA ARG A 9 11.16 -5.67 4.54
C ARG A 9 9.83 -5.68 3.78
N LEU A 10 9.35 -4.50 3.37
CA LEU A 10 8.11 -4.42 2.60
C LEU A 10 8.25 -5.14 1.25
N ALA A 11 9.37 -4.97 0.56
CA ALA A 11 9.61 -5.66 -0.69
C ALA A 11 9.55 -7.18 -0.52
N GLU A 12 10.09 -7.69 0.58
CA GLU A 12 10.05 -9.11 0.90
C GLU A 12 8.61 -9.60 1.10
N ILE A 13 7.80 -8.84 1.85
CA ILE A 13 6.39 -9.16 2.09
C ILE A 13 5.60 -9.13 0.78
N ILE A 14 5.80 -8.12 -0.05
CA ILE A 14 5.13 -8.01 -1.35
C ILE A 14 5.46 -9.19 -2.24
N ARG A 15 6.73 -9.58 -2.28
CA ARG A 15 7.16 -10.72 -3.09
C ARG A 15 6.48 -12.00 -2.64
N LYS A 16 6.33 -12.16 -1.34
CA LYS A 16 5.77 -13.38 -0.76
C LYS A 16 4.25 -13.44 -0.88
N ARG A 17 3.55 -12.31 -0.72
CA ARG A 17 2.09 -12.28 -0.60
C ARG A 17 1.36 -11.74 -1.83
N SER A 18 1.98 -10.88 -2.60
CA SER A 18 1.30 -10.13 -3.65
C SER A 18 1.81 -10.39 -5.05
N PHE A 19 2.96 -11.02 -5.18
CA PHE A 19 3.56 -11.31 -6.47
C PHE A 19 3.51 -12.80 -6.77
N GLY A 20 3.11 -13.15 -7.98
CA GLY A 20 3.08 -14.54 -8.42
C GLY A 20 3.52 -14.68 -9.86
N ARG A 21 4.04 -15.85 -10.20
CA ARG A 21 4.39 -16.21 -11.55
C ARG A 21 3.46 -17.28 -12.07
N GLY A 22 3.20 -17.25 -13.38
CA GLY A 22 2.33 -18.20 -14.03
C GLY A 22 1.60 -17.53 -15.17
N GLU A 23 1.05 -18.31 -16.09
CA GLU A 23 0.33 -17.75 -17.21
C GLU A 23 -1.04 -17.26 -16.74
N ILE A 24 -1.31 -15.97 -16.91
CA ILE A 24 -2.61 -15.38 -16.61
C ILE A 24 -3.10 -14.58 -17.81
N THR A 25 -4.41 -14.45 -17.93
CA THR A 25 -5.03 -13.60 -18.93
C THR A 25 -5.54 -12.33 -18.24
N LEU A 26 -5.04 -11.18 -18.70
CA LEU A 26 -5.43 -9.89 -18.18
C LEU A 26 -6.83 -9.50 -18.68
N ALA A 27 -7.45 -8.52 -18.05
CA ALA A 27 -8.75 -7.99 -18.44
C ALA A 27 -8.76 -7.50 -19.91
N SER A 28 -7.60 -7.03 -20.40
CA SER A 28 -7.42 -6.60 -21.78
C SER A 28 -7.39 -7.75 -22.80
N GLY A 29 -7.39 -9.01 -22.34
CA GLY A 29 -7.22 -10.19 -23.18
C GLY A 29 -5.76 -10.58 -23.41
N ARG A 30 -4.82 -9.77 -23.01
CA ARG A 30 -3.40 -10.09 -23.11
C ARG A 30 -2.99 -11.12 -22.08
N LYS A 31 -2.00 -11.92 -22.41
CA LYS A 31 -1.40 -12.88 -21.49
C LYS A 31 -0.19 -12.29 -20.80
N SER A 32 0.00 -12.63 -19.52
CA SER A 32 1.18 -12.24 -18.74
C SER A 32 1.74 -13.48 -18.06
N ASP A 33 3.06 -13.49 -17.85
CA ASP A 33 3.75 -14.55 -17.13
C ASP A 33 3.90 -14.26 -15.64
N PHE A 34 3.39 -13.12 -15.16
CA PHE A 34 3.35 -12.80 -13.75
C PHE A 34 2.05 -12.05 -13.42
N TYR A 35 1.71 -12.04 -12.14
CA TYR A 35 0.60 -11.23 -11.64
C TYR A 35 1.02 -10.53 -10.35
N PHE A 36 0.34 -9.41 -10.07
CA PHE A 36 0.60 -8.60 -8.90
C PHE A 36 -0.73 -8.12 -8.33
N ASN A 37 -0.97 -8.43 -7.06
CA ASN A 37 -2.16 -7.96 -6.34
C ASN A 37 -1.74 -7.52 -4.94
N LEU A 38 -1.82 -6.23 -4.67
CA LEU A 38 -1.33 -5.66 -3.42
C LEU A 38 -2.25 -5.95 -2.21
N LYS A 39 -3.49 -6.38 -2.44
CA LYS A 39 -4.45 -6.61 -1.34
C LYS A 39 -3.93 -7.53 -0.25
N PRO A 40 -3.32 -8.69 -0.54
CA PRO A 40 -2.81 -9.54 0.54
C PRO A 40 -1.77 -8.84 1.42
N THR A 41 -0.95 -7.95 0.85
CA THR A 41 0.01 -7.15 1.62
C THR A 41 -0.69 -6.07 2.44
N MET A 42 -1.67 -5.36 1.83
CA MET A 42 -2.42 -4.31 2.52
C MET A 42 -3.24 -4.83 3.70
N LEU A 43 -3.64 -6.10 3.65
CA LEU A 43 -4.43 -6.72 4.71
C LEU A 43 -3.58 -7.49 5.72
N ASP A 44 -2.29 -7.60 5.49
CA ASP A 44 -1.34 -8.19 6.43
C ASP A 44 -0.94 -7.12 7.46
N PRO A 45 -0.90 -7.44 8.77
CA PRO A 45 -0.61 -6.42 9.78
C PRO A 45 0.71 -5.68 9.54
N GLU A 46 1.78 -6.40 9.28
CA GLU A 46 3.09 -5.80 9.03
C GLU A 46 3.11 -5.09 7.67
N GLY A 47 2.52 -5.69 6.64
CA GLY A 47 2.43 -5.09 5.31
C GLY A 47 1.66 -3.78 5.33
N ALA A 48 0.52 -3.74 6.01
CA ALA A 48 -0.28 -2.52 6.15
C ALA A 48 0.50 -1.43 6.87
N ALA A 49 1.18 -1.77 7.97
CA ALA A 49 1.94 -0.80 8.74
C ALA A 49 3.09 -0.21 7.92
N LEU A 50 3.83 -1.05 7.20
CA LEU A 50 4.96 -0.60 6.38
C LEU A 50 4.51 0.22 5.18
N LEU A 51 3.43 -0.18 4.50
CA LEU A 51 2.86 0.58 3.40
C LEU A 51 2.41 1.96 3.86
N ALA A 52 1.69 2.03 4.97
CA ALA A 52 1.22 3.30 5.52
C ALA A 52 2.39 4.19 5.91
N GLU A 53 3.38 3.64 6.60
CA GLU A 53 4.57 4.38 7.06
C GLU A 53 5.34 4.98 5.90
N LEU A 54 5.66 4.17 4.89
CA LEU A 54 6.44 4.64 3.74
C LEU A 54 5.66 5.63 2.88
N THR A 55 4.36 5.39 2.69
CA THR A 55 3.52 6.32 1.94
C THR A 55 3.35 7.63 2.68
N TYR A 56 3.13 7.59 3.99
CA TYR A 56 3.05 8.79 4.82
C TYR A 56 4.35 9.60 4.74
N GLU A 57 5.50 8.95 4.87
CA GLU A 57 6.79 9.64 4.81
C GLU A 57 7.01 10.32 3.45
N ALA A 58 6.51 9.71 2.36
CA ALA A 58 6.63 10.29 1.03
C ALA A 58 5.74 11.52 0.85
N LEU A 59 4.62 11.62 1.57
CA LEU A 59 3.58 12.63 1.34
C LEU A 59 3.43 13.66 2.45
N LYS A 60 4.09 13.48 3.59
CA LYS A 60 3.84 14.29 4.79
C LYS A 60 4.05 15.80 4.58
N ASP A 61 4.95 16.18 3.69
CA ASP A 61 5.28 17.58 3.44
C ASP A 61 4.45 18.22 2.32
N ASP A 62 3.54 17.46 1.70
CA ASP A 62 2.71 17.96 0.60
C ASP A 62 1.48 18.73 1.08
N ASN A 63 1.29 18.85 2.40
CA ASN A 63 0.20 19.62 3.00
C ASN A 63 -1.19 19.17 2.53
N LEU A 64 -1.40 17.86 2.46
CA LEU A 64 -2.63 17.25 1.98
C LEU A 64 -3.70 17.26 3.06
N ASP A 65 -4.97 17.45 2.66
CA ASP A 65 -6.12 17.31 3.54
C ASP A 65 -6.72 15.90 3.48
N PHE A 66 -6.67 15.28 2.30
CA PHE A 66 -7.29 13.98 2.06
C PHE A 66 -6.35 13.05 1.31
N VAL A 67 -6.51 11.75 1.55
CA VAL A 67 -5.91 10.69 0.74
C VAL A 67 -7.00 9.74 0.26
N GLY A 68 -6.87 9.25 -0.94
CA GLY A 68 -7.88 8.37 -1.53
C GLY A 68 -7.35 7.59 -2.71
N GLY A 69 -8.19 6.76 -3.28
CA GLY A 69 -7.85 5.96 -4.44
C GLY A 69 -9.07 5.24 -4.98
N LEU A 70 -8.85 4.32 -5.92
CA LEU A 70 -9.94 3.61 -6.58
C LEU A 70 -10.57 2.56 -5.66
N GLU A 71 -11.77 2.88 -5.22
CA GLU A 71 -12.72 1.99 -4.54
C GLU A 71 -12.10 0.97 -3.58
N MET A 72 -12.61 -0.27 -3.62
CA MET A 72 -12.27 -1.32 -2.65
C MET A 72 -10.77 -1.64 -2.61
N GLY A 73 -10.07 -1.47 -3.73
CA GLY A 73 -8.63 -1.71 -3.77
C GLY A 73 -7.83 -0.75 -2.93
N ALA A 74 -8.31 0.48 -2.74
CA ALA A 74 -7.61 1.52 -1.99
C ALA A 74 -8.05 1.65 -0.55
N VAL A 75 -9.20 1.09 -0.18
CA VAL A 75 -9.80 1.27 1.16
C VAL A 75 -8.81 0.90 2.29
N PRO A 76 -8.17 -0.29 2.28
CA PRO A 76 -7.29 -0.65 3.40
C PRO A 76 -6.11 0.31 3.55
N LEU A 77 -5.50 0.72 2.43
CA LEU A 77 -4.33 1.60 2.48
C LEU A 77 -4.72 3.03 2.88
N ALA A 78 -5.79 3.57 2.31
CA ALA A 78 -6.25 4.91 2.65
C ALA A 78 -6.61 5.02 4.12
N GLY A 79 -7.31 4.01 4.67
CA GLY A 79 -7.64 3.98 6.09
C GLY A 79 -6.40 3.90 6.97
N ALA A 80 -5.42 3.09 6.60
CA ALA A 80 -4.17 2.96 7.36
C ALA A 80 -3.38 4.27 7.36
N ILE A 81 -3.33 4.97 6.24
CA ILE A 81 -2.65 6.27 6.14
C ILE A 81 -3.37 7.32 6.98
N ALA A 82 -4.70 7.35 6.93
CA ALA A 82 -5.47 8.30 7.73
C ALA A 82 -5.22 8.09 9.22
N GLN A 83 -5.25 6.85 9.69
CA GLN A 83 -4.96 6.52 11.09
C GLN A 83 -3.56 6.95 11.48
N LEU A 84 -2.57 6.62 10.65
CA LEU A 84 -1.18 6.97 10.93
C LEU A 84 -0.99 8.49 11.00
N SER A 85 -1.65 9.24 10.11
CA SER A 85 -1.54 10.69 10.11
C SER A 85 -2.04 11.30 11.42
N TRP A 86 -3.10 10.77 11.99
CA TRP A 86 -3.60 11.20 13.29
C TRP A 86 -2.57 10.91 14.40
N ILE A 87 -2.01 9.69 14.39
CA ILE A 87 -0.97 9.31 15.35
C ILE A 87 0.24 10.24 15.26
N LYS A 88 0.58 10.67 14.03
CA LYS A 88 1.68 11.60 13.77
C LYS A 88 1.26 13.08 13.93
N GLY A 89 0.01 13.35 14.31
CA GLY A 89 -0.47 14.71 14.60
C GLY A 89 -0.89 15.52 13.38
N GLN A 90 -1.25 14.90 12.25
CA GLN A 90 -1.54 15.65 11.02
C GLN A 90 -2.97 15.62 10.51
N ASP A 91 -3.83 14.72 10.93
CA ASP A 91 -5.24 14.69 10.55
C ASP A 91 -5.47 14.68 9.02
N ARG A 92 -4.98 13.64 8.35
CA ARG A 92 -5.24 13.41 6.92
C ARG A 92 -6.41 12.45 6.76
N LYS A 93 -7.49 12.89 6.12
CA LYS A 93 -8.70 12.09 5.98
C LYS A 93 -8.61 11.17 4.77
N SER A 94 -9.25 10.00 4.85
CA SER A 94 -9.34 9.09 3.70
C SER A 94 -10.62 9.40 2.91
N VAL A 95 -10.51 9.29 1.59
CA VAL A 95 -11.64 9.46 0.65
C VAL A 95 -11.58 8.31 -0.35
N VAL A 96 -12.70 7.65 -0.53
CA VAL A 96 -12.80 6.52 -1.46
C VAL A 96 -14.02 6.68 -2.36
#